data_339cbbd58383039fef0b36b62317c2b2
#
_entry.id   339cbbd58383039fef0b36b62317c2b2
#
_cell.length_a   1.000
_cell.length_b   1.000
_cell.length_c   1.000
_cell.angle_alpha   90.00
_cell.angle_beta   90.00
_cell.angle_gamma   90.00
#
_symmetry.space_group_name_H-M   'P 1'
#
loop_
_entity.id
_entity.type
_entity.pdbx_description
1 polymer ?
#
loop_
_entity_poly.entity_id
_entity_poly.type
_entity_poly.pdbx_seq_one_letter_code
_entity_poly.pdbx_strand_id
1 'polypeptide(L)'
;MHHQHGEKHHHCVATRRGVVALLAAAAGVHSAMGLRYALAQGAAQGGAQGVAAGPDEWMIDTHHHIYPPRYTRENLKRIVDDSSALPAAAYTSWAPGWAIEQMDKAHVRAAIVSMTSPGIWWNNGDQAREWARECNEFGAAMAKEFPGRFGMFAAIPLPDPEGSMREIAYALDTLKLDGIGLLTSYAGKPLGHSAFASVLDELNRRKAAVFVHPTMSCCGMEIPGISPPAIDFSTDTTRTIASLAFSGTFARCPDIRFIFSHGGGTMPMIVQRVAGQTRNFKPEELARILPNGFTAELKRQYYDIASVALNPGGMAAVLKLVPVSQLFYGSDAPFGTTTAVAGALAAFELPPADIRAIRRDNALRLFPRFAA
;
A
#
# COMPACT_ATOMS: atom_id res chain seq x y z
N MET A 1 19.59 -37.74 32.38
CA MET A 1 18.21 -37.24 32.26
C MET A 1 18.18 -36.24 31.11
N HIS A 2 17.76 -36.70 29.93
CA HIS A 2 17.63 -35.89 28.73
C HIS A 2 16.21 -35.33 28.67
N HIS A 3 16.07 -34.02 28.67
CA HIS A 3 14.80 -33.35 28.28
C HIS A 3 14.87 -32.99 26.80
N GLN A 4 14.10 -33.70 26.01
CA GLN A 4 13.79 -33.33 24.64
C GLN A 4 12.70 -32.24 24.67
N HIS A 5 12.99 -31.08 24.07
CA HIS A 5 11.96 -30.08 23.74
C HIS A 5 11.38 -30.44 22.36
N GLY A 6 10.12 -30.88 22.39
CA GLY A 6 9.36 -31.15 21.18
C GLY A 6 8.85 -29.83 20.57
N GLU A 7 9.20 -29.59 19.33
CA GLU A 7 8.63 -28.51 18.51
C GLU A 7 7.16 -28.82 18.21
N LYS A 8 6.27 -27.97 18.68
CA LYS A 8 4.85 -28.01 18.29
C LYS A 8 4.65 -27.17 17.03
N HIS A 9 4.67 -27.81 15.89
CA HIS A 9 4.16 -27.24 14.65
C HIS A 9 2.62 -27.23 14.71
N HIS A 10 2.02 -26.07 14.85
CA HIS A 10 0.59 -25.91 14.63
C HIS A 10 0.31 -25.84 13.11
N HIS A 11 -0.01 -26.99 12.52
CA HIS A 11 -0.63 -27.05 11.21
C HIS A 11 -2.10 -26.67 11.34
N CYS A 12 -2.49 -25.53 10.80
CA CYS A 12 -3.90 -25.18 10.60
C CYS A 12 -4.39 -25.93 9.35
N VAL A 13 -4.91 -27.14 9.55
CA VAL A 13 -5.58 -27.92 8.49
C VAL A 13 -7.08 -27.68 8.62
N ALA A 14 -7.65 -26.83 7.77
CA ALA A 14 -9.09 -26.69 7.66
C ALA A 14 -9.67 -27.93 6.94
N THR A 15 -10.37 -28.76 7.66
CA THR A 15 -11.13 -29.88 7.06
C THR A 15 -12.37 -29.37 6.35
N ARG A 16 -12.39 -29.54 5.03
CA ARG A 16 -13.57 -29.34 4.18
C ARG A 16 -14.58 -30.48 4.45
N ARG A 17 -15.63 -30.24 5.27
CA ARG A 17 -16.94 -30.93 5.21
C ARG A 17 -17.87 -30.31 6.26
N GLY A 18 -18.85 -29.53 5.81
CA GLY A 18 -19.94 -29.09 6.69
C GLY A 18 -20.62 -27.75 6.40
N VAL A 19 -20.54 -27.22 5.20
CA VAL A 19 -21.23 -25.95 4.85
C VAL A 19 -21.87 -26.06 3.46
N VAL A 20 -22.96 -26.80 3.34
CA VAL A 20 -23.77 -26.84 2.12
C VAL A 20 -25.30 -26.63 2.40
N ALA A 21 -25.71 -26.21 3.55
CA ALA A 21 -27.14 -26.07 3.86
C ALA A 21 -27.61 -24.66 4.26
N LEU A 22 -26.79 -23.60 4.19
CA LEU A 22 -27.21 -22.22 4.59
C LEU A 22 -26.94 -21.13 3.55
N LEU A 23 -26.63 -21.47 2.29
CA LEU A 23 -26.19 -20.53 1.26
C LEU A 23 -27.33 -19.84 0.49
N ALA A 24 -28.59 -20.06 0.76
CA ALA A 24 -29.68 -19.40 0.01
C ALA A 24 -30.26 -18.13 0.66
N ALA A 25 -29.90 -17.81 1.90
CA ALA A 25 -30.42 -16.62 2.60
C ALA A 25 -29.38 -15.49 2.74
N ALA A 26 -28.08 -15.78 2.53
CA ALA A 26 -26.99 -14.82 2.74
C ALA A 26 -26.70 -13.92 1.52
N ALA A 27 -27.04 -14.36 0.31
CA ALA A 27 -26.71 -13.61 -0.92
C ALA A 27 -27.45 -12.25 -1.05
N GLY A 28 -28.62 -12.10 -0.43
CA GLY A 28 -29.39 -10.84 -0.46
C GLY A 28 -28.87 -9.77 0.50
N VAL A 29 -28.22 -10.17 1.58
CA VAL A 29 -27.78 -9.25 2.66
C VAL A 29 -26.41 -8.63 2.33
N HIS A 30 -25.52 -9.36 1.64
CA HIS A 30 -24.20 -8.87 1.28
C HIS A 30 -24.21 -7.75 0.22
N SER A 31 -25.14 -7.81 -0.73
CA SER A 31 -25.31 -6.74 -1.74
C SER A 31 -25.83 -5.43 -1.13
N ALA A 32 -26.64 -5.51 -0.06
CA ALA A 32 -27.16 -4.31 0.61
C ALA A 32 -26.15 -3.69 1.59
N MET A 33 -25.25 -4.49 2.17
CA MET A 33 -24.20 -3.98 3.07
C MET A 33 -23.04 -3.32 2.34
N GLY A 34 -22.59 -3.87 1.21
CA GLY A 34 -21.56 -3.24 0.36
C GLY A 34 -22.01 -1.86 -0.15
N LEU A 35 -23.28 -1.75 -0.54
CA LEU A 35 -23.88 -0.48 -0.96
C LEU A 35 -24.04 0.50 0.22
N ARG A 36 -24.31 0.01 1.43
CA ARG A 36 -24.41 0.83 2.64
C ARG A 36 -23.05 1.29 3.15
N TYR A 37 -21.98 0.51 2.96
CA TYR A 37 -20.62 0.94 3.31
C TYR A 37 -20.12 2.02 2.35
N ALA A 38 -20.35 1.84 1.05
CA ALA A 38 -20.07 2.88 0.05
C ALA A 38 -20.94 4.14 0.27
N LEU A 39 -22.21 3.97 0.68
CA LEU A 39 -23.13 5.06 1.02
C LEU A 39 -22.82 5.70 2.38
N ALA A 40 -22.28 4.96 3.35
CA ALA A 40 -21.85 5.52 4.64
C ALA A 40 -20.56 6.33 4.50
N GLN A 41 -19.63 5.92 3.64
CA GLN A 41 -18.52 6.78 3.23
C GLN A 41 -19.01 7.98 2.42
N GLY A 42 -20.04 7.82 1.58
CA GLY A 42 -20.69 8.91 0.87
C GLY A 42 -21.49 9.88 1.76
N ALA A 43 -22.05 9.40 2.87
CA ALA A 43 -22.81 10.24 3.80
C ALA A 43 -21.90 11.08 4.75
N ALA A 44 -20.67 10.63 5.01
CA ALA A 44 -19.64 11.46 5.62
C ALA A 44 -19.15 12.59 4.67
N GLN A 45 -19.54 12.53 3.40
CA GLN A 45 -19.23 13.52 2.36
C GLN A 45 -20.25 14.69 2.29
N GLY A 46 -21.24 14.73 3.17
CA GLY A 46 -22.19 15.85 3.26
C GLY A 46 -21.52 17.10 3.79
N GLY A 47 -20.90 17.92 2.92
CA GLY A 47 -20.61 19.28 3.26
C GLY A 47 -19.27 19.90 2.85
N ALA A 48 -18.36 19.18 2.24
CA ALA A 48 -17.23 19.84 1.60
C ALA A 48 -17.72 20.51 0.29
N GLN A 49 -18.28 21.72 0.37
CA GLN A 49 -18.39 22.59 -0.79
C GLN A 49 -16.97 22.72 -1.36
N GLY A 50 -16.79 22.27 -2.60
CA GLY A 50 -15.51 22.33 -3.28
C GLY A 50 -15.00 23.77 -3.23
N VAL A 51 -13.97 24.00 -2.45
CA VAL A 51 -13.17 25.21 -2.57
C VAL A 51 -12.62 25.15 -3.98
N ALA A 52 -13.00 26.08 -4.83
CA ALA A 52 -12.44 26.21 -6.16
C ALA A 52 -10.93 26.34 -6.02
N ALA A 53 -10.19 25.29 -6.34
CA ALA A 53 -8.73 25.30 -6.26
C ALA A 53 -8.20 26.32 -7.25
N GLY A 54 -7.27 27.17 -6.82
CA GLY A 54 -6.56 28.08 -7.69
C GLY A 54 -5.74 27.32 -8.73
N PRO A 55 -5.31 27.95 -9.82
CA PRO A 55 -4.55 27.31 -10.91
C PRO A 55 -3.25 26.63 -10.45
N ASP A 56 -2.74 26.97 -9.28
CA ASP A 56 -1.53 26.39 -8.67
C ASP A 56 -1.81 25.27 -7.64
N GLU A 57 -3.06 24.94 -7.38
CA GLU A 57 -3.46 23.96 -6.34
C GLU A 57 -3.68 22.55 -6.86
N TRP A 58 -2.80 22.07 -7.71
CA TRP A 58 -2.85 20.71 -8.19
C TRP A 58 -2.07 19.73 -7.31
N MET A 59 -2.39 18.44 -7.43
CA MET A 59 -1.84 17.37 -6.60
C MET A 59 -1.19 16.26 -7.41
N ILE A 60 -0.28 15.53 -6.75
CA ILE A 60 0.23 14.23 -7.22
C ILE A 60 -0.29 13.17 -6.26
N ASP A 61 -1.01 12.19 -6.81
CA ASP A 61 -1.52 11.04 -6.07
C ASP A 61 -0.50 9.90 -6.11
N THR A 62 0.11 9.58 -4.98
CA THR A 62 1.11 8.50 -4.87
C THR A 62 0.51 7.17 -4.44
N HIS A 63 -0.82 7.10 -4.26
CA HIS A 63 -1.54 5.90 -3.86
C HIS A 63 -2.83 5.76 -4.67
N HIS A 64 -2.70 5.22 -5.85
CA HIS A 64 -3.79 4.96 -6.78
C HIS A 64 -3.63 3.55 -7.35
N HIS A 65 -4.73 2.81 -7.55
CA HIS A 65 -4.63 1.43 -8.02
C HIS A 65 -4.98 1.29 -9.50
N ILE A 66 -4.37 0.27 -10.11
CA ILE A 66 -4.53 -0.06 -11.53
C ILE A 66 -5.11 -1.47 -11.66
N TYR A 67 -6.03 -1.63 -12.60
CA TYR A 67 -6.67 -2.90 -12.93
C TYR A 67 -6.52 -3.22 -14.42
N PRO A 68 -5.36 -3.80 -14.83
CA PRO A 68 -5.16 -4.19 -16.23
C PRO A 68 -6.25 -5.16 -16.67
N PRO A 69 -6.88 -4.96 -17.87
CA PRO A 69 -8.12 -5.65 -18.23
C PRO A 69 -8.01 -7.18 -18.29
N ARG A 70 -6.90 -7.73 -18.81
CA ARG A 70 -6.71 -9.18 -18.87
C ARG A 70 -6.50 -9.75 -17.47
N TYR A 71 -5.59 -9.14 -16.69
CA TYR A 71 -5.33 -9.54 -15.29
C TYR A 71 -6.63 -9.54 -14.49
N THR A 72 -7.41 -8.46 -14.56
CA THR A 72 -8.66 -8.31 -13.83
C THR A 72 -9.68 -9.38 -14.22
N ARG A 73 -9.88 -9.60 -15.52
CA ARG A 73 -10.84 -10.60 -16.03
C ARG A 73 -10.49 -12.02 -15.58
N GLU A 74 -9.23 -12.41 -15.69
CA GLU A 74 -8.79 -13.77 -15.40
C GLU A 74 -8.66 -14.05 -13.90
N ASN A 75 -8.47 -13.01 -13.08
CA ASN A 75 -8.30 -13.14 -11.62
C ASN A 75 -9.44 -12.53 -10.81
N LEU A 76 -10.54 -12.10 -11.43
CA LEU A 76 -11.64 -11.38 -10.78
C LEU A 76 -12.16 -12.05 -9.51
N LYS A 77 -12.37 -13.37 -9.56
CA LYS A 77 -12.84 -14.11 -8.39
C LYS A 77 -11.86 -13.99 -7.21
N ARG A 78 -10.54 -14.11 -7.48
CA ARG A 78 -9.50 -14.01 -6.44
C ARG A 78 -9.42 -12.60 -5.87
N ILE A 79 -9.54 -11.58 -6.74
CA ILE A 79 -9.54 -10.16 -6.33
C ILE A 79 -10.72 -9.87 -5.39
N VAL A 80 -11.91 -10.34 -5.75
CA VAL A 80 -13.13 -10.13 -4.95
C VAL A 80 -13.08 -10.92 -3.65
N ASP A 81 -12.64 -12.18 -3.68
CA ASP A 81 -12.57 -13.05 -2.50
C ASP A 81 -11.54 -12.56 -1.47
N ASP A 82 -10.43 -11.95 -1.92
CA ASP A 82 -9.35 -11.49 -1.04
C ASP A 82 -9.79 -10.31 -0.17
N SER A 83 -10.28 -9.27 -0.78
CA SER A 83 -10.56 -8.04 -0.03
C SER A 83 -12.02 -7.87 0.35
N SER A 84 -12.94 -8.41 -0.44
CA SER A 84 -14.39 -8.16 -0.31
C SER A 84 -14.75 -6.67 -0.17
N ALA A 85 -13.86 -5.79 -0.59
CA ALA A 85 -13.97 -4.34 -0.36
C ALA A 85 -14.90 -3.67 -1.35
N LEU A 86 -14.90 -4.13 -2.61
CA LEU A 86 -15.73 -3.58 -3.68
C LEU A 86 -16.47 -4.70 -4.42
N PRO A 87 -17.65 -4.39 -5.03
CA PRO A 87 -18.32 -5.33 -5.92
C PRO A 87 -17.51 -5.57 -7.19
N ALA A 88 -17.63 -6.76 -7.77
CA ALA A 88 -16.91 -7.17 -8.99
C ALA A 88 -16.97 -6.13 -10.12
N ALA A 89 -18.11 -5.45 -10.29
CA ALA A 89 -18.30 -4.43 -11.31
C ALA A 89 -17.34 -3.24 -11.14
N ALA A 90 -16.95 -2.88 -9.93
CA ALA A 90 -16.02 -1.78 -9.70
C ALA A 90 -14.62 -2.07 -10.26
N TYR A 91 -14.18 -3.32 -10.17
CA TYR A 91 -12.90 -3.76 -10.74
C TYR A 91 -12.94 -3.85 -12.26
N THR A 92 -14.04 -4.41 -12.80
CA THR A 92 -14.17 -4.62 -14.26
C THR A 92 -14.51 -3.37 -15.05
N SER A 93 -15.07 -2.35 -14.41
CA SER A 93 -15.36 -1.05 -15.03
C SER A 93 -14.18 -0.06 -14.93
N TRP A 94 -13.13 -0.38 -14.20
CA TRP A 94 -11.95 0.46 -14.12
C TRP A 94 -11.32 0.62 -15.52
N ALA A 95 -10.99 1.85 -15.87
CA ALA A 95 -10.30 2.20 -17.10
C ALA A 95 -9.49 3.49 -16.89
N PRO A 96 -8.44 3.74 -17.68
CA PRO A 96 -7.66 4.98 -17.60
C PRO A 96 -8.51 6.25 -17.66
N GLY A 97 -9.51 6.28 -18.55
CA GLY A 97 -10.43 7.41 -18.68
C GLY A 97 -11.26 7.66 -17.42
N TRP A 98 -11.73 6.59 -16.76
CA TRP A 98 -12.41 6.72 -15.47
C TRP A 98 -11.45 7.29 -14.39
N ALA A 99 -10.23 6.78 -14.31
CA ALA A 99 -9.23 7.28 -13.35
C ALA A 99 -8.95 8.78 -13.58
N ILE A 100 -8.75 9.19 -14.82
CA ILE A 100 -8.55 10.60 -15.19
C ILE A 100 -9.73 11.47 -14.75
N GLU A 101 -10.97 11.01 -14.98
CA GLU A 101 -12.16 11.74 -14.55
C GLU A 101 -12.20 11.94 -13.03
N GLN A 102 -11.84 10.91 -12.23
CA GLN A 102 -11.76 11.06 -10.77
C GLN A 102 -10.62 11.99 -10.35
N MET A 103 -9.47 11.91 -11.00
CA MET A 103 -8.33 12.78 -10.78
C MET A 103 -8.70 14.24 -11.05
N ASP A 104 -9.35 14.52 -12.18
CA ASP A 104 -9.73 15.89 -12.58
C ASP A 104 -10.72 16.52 -11.60
N LYS A 105 -11.69 15.74 -11.08
CA LYS A 105 -12.62 16.20 -10.03
C LYS A 105 -11.94 16.66 -8.76
N ALA A 106 -10.76 16.14 -8.47
CA ALA A 106 -9.99 16.47 -7.25
C ALA A 106 -8.76 17.34 -7.52
N HIS A 107 -8.59 17.85 -8.73
CA HIS A 107 -7.38 18.58 -9.15
C HIS A 107 -6.09 17.75 -9.03
N VAL A 108 -6.16 16.43 -9.17
CA VAL A 108 -5.00 15.56 -9.24
C VAL A 108 -4.46 15.59 -10.68
N ARG A 109 -3.29 16.18 -10.85
CA ARG A 109 -2.63 16.29 -12.16
C ARG A 109 -2.03 14.96 -12.60
N ALA A 110 -1.41 14.23 -11.68
CA ALA A 110 -0.78 12.94 -11.94
C ALA A 110 -1.05 11.95 -10.83
N ALA A 111 -1.17 10.67 -11.19
CA ALA A 111 -1.24 9.55 -10.25
C ALA A 111 -0.12 8.55 -10.53
N ILE A 112 0.55 8.07 -9.47
CA ILE A 112 1.48 6.95 -9.58
C ILE A 112 0.70 5.70 -9.17
N VAL A 113 0.36 4.89 -10.16
CA VAL A 113 -0.49 3.72 -9.96
C VAL A 113 0.30 2.50 -9.49
N SER A 114 -0.38 1.58 -8.79
CA SER A 114 0.20 0.32 -8.34
C SER A 114 -0.81 -0.82 -8.36
N MET A 115 -0.32 -2.05 -8.45
CA MET A 115 -1.14 -3.21 -8.11
C MET A 115 -1.41 -3.22 -6.60
N THR A 116 -2.62 -3.64 -6.22
CA THR A 116 -3.02 -3.79 -4.81
C THR A 116 -3.16 -5.27 -4.43
N SER A 117 -3.54 -5.55 -3.16
CA SER A 117 -3.96 -6.88 -2.74
C SER A 117 -5.05 -7.44 -3.67
N PRO A 118 -5.03 -8.73 -3.98
CA PRO A 118 -4.12 -9.77 -3.51
C PRO A 118 -2.77 -9.86 -4.25
N GLY A 119 -2.47 -8.91 -5.15
CA GLY A 119 -1.26 -8.91 -5.96
C GLY A 119 -1.28 -9.92 -7.10
N ILE A 120 -0.13 -10.48 -7.43
CA ILE A 120 0.08 -11.33 -8.61
C ILE A 120 0.58 -12.75 -8.26
N TRP A 121 0.74 -13.04 -6.97
CA TRP A 121 1.25 -14.34 -6.50
C TRP A 121 0.13 -15.30 -6.11
N TRP A 122 0.02 -16.40 -6.85
CA TRP A 122 -0.98 -17.46 -6.66
C TRP A 122 -0.35 -18.84 -6.41
N ASN A 123 0.78 -18.90 -5.70
CA ASN A 123 1.59 -20.09 -5.50
C ASN A 123 2.13 -20.71 -6.82
N ASN A 124 2.30 -19.88 -7.85
CA ASN A 124 2.84 -20.26 -9.15
C ASN A 124 3.81 -19.16 -9.64
N GLY A 125 5.11 -19.48 -9.66
CA GLY A 125 6.16 -18.54 -10.03
C GLY A 125 6.11 -18.12 -11.50
N ASP A 126 5.81 -19.03 -12.42
CA ASP A 126 5.72 -18.72 -13.85
C ASP A 126 4.56 -17.74 -14.12
N GLN A 127 3.41 -18.03 -13.54
CA GLN A 127 2.26 -17.16 -13.65
C GLN A 127 2.50 -15.78 -13.00
N ALA A 128 3.18 -15.74 -11.86
CA ALA A 128 3.53 -14.48 -11.21
C ALA A 128 4.48 -13.64 -12.07
N ARG A 129 5.45 -14.27 -12.74
CA ARG A 129 6.33 -13.60 -13.71
C ARG A 129 5.58 -13.06 -14.92
N GLU A 130 4.64 -13.84 -15.46
CA GLU A 130 3.78 -13.39 -16.57
C GLU A 130 2.93 -12.18 -16.16
N TRP A 131 2.25 -12.25 -15.00
CA TRP A 131 1.42 -11.13 -14.52
C TRP A 131 2.24 -9.90 -14.18
N ALA A 132 3.43 -10.04 -13.60
CA ALA A 132 4.30 -8.89 -13.35
C ALA A 132 4.59 -8.16 -14.65
N ARG A 133 5.07 -8.90 -15.67
CA ARG A 133 5.39 -8.37 -16.98
C ARG A 133 4.21 -7.65 -17.62
N GLU A 134 3.06 -8.32 -17.71
CA GLU A 134 1.88 -7.78 -18.37
C GLU A 134 1.34 -6.53 -17.66
N CYS A 135 1.24 -6.56 -16.33
CA CYS A 135 0.76 -5.39 -15.58
C CYS A 135 1.70 -4.19 -15.73
N ASN A 136 3.01 -4.42 -15.73
CA ASN A 136 4.01 -3.37 -15.89
C ASN A 136 3.99 -2.79 -17.31
N GLU A 137 3.88 -3.61 -18.34
CA GLU A 137 3.76 -3.18 -19.73
C GLU A 137 2.48 -2.39 -19.98
N PHE A 138 1.35 -2.83 -19.39
CA PHE A 138 0.09 -2.09 -19.45
C PHE A 138 0.23 -0.70 -18.81
N GLY A 139 0.84 -0.61 -17.63
CA GLY A 139 1.07 0.68 -16.96
C GLY A 139 1.99 1.60 -17.75
N ALA A 140 3.05 1.05 -18.36
CA ALA A 140 3.96 1.81 -19.23
C ALA A 140 3.24 2.33 -20.49
N ALA A 141 2.41 1.49 -21.12
CA ALA A 141 1.61 1.88 -22.27
C ALA A 141 0.62 3.00 -21.90
N MET A 142 -0.07 2.86 -20.77
CA MET A 142 -0.99 3.89 -20.24
C MET A 142 -0.26 5.23 -19.97
N ALA A 143 0.92 5.19 -19.36
CA ALA A 143 1.70 6.41 -19.10
C ALA A 143 2.15 7.09 -20.42
N LYS A 144 2.40 6.32 -21.48
CA LYS A 144 2.72 6.81 -22.80
C LYS A 144 1.49 7.40 -23.53
N GLU A 145 0.33 6.76 -23.38
CA GLU A 145 -0.94 7.21 -23.98
C GLU A 145 -1.45 8.52 -23.34
N PHE A 146 -1.24 8.68 -22.03
CA PHE A 146 -1.65 9.85 -21.26
C PHE A 146 -0.43 10.57 -20.63
N PRO A 147 0.38 11.29 -21.41
CA PRO A 147 1.62 11.89 -20.95
C PRO A 147 1.39 12.85 -19.75
N GLY A 148 2.21 12.70 -18.71
CA GLY A 148 2.12 13.53 -17.50
C GLY A 148 0.97 13.19 -16.55
N ARG A 149 0.06 12.26 -16.92
CA ARG A 149 -1.06 11.87 -16.07
C ARG A 149 -0.78 10.65 -15.22
N PHE A 150 0.04 9.71 -15.71
CA PHE A 150 0.30 8.47 -14.98
C PHE A 150 1.79 8.18 -14.80
N GLY A 151 2.11 7.65 -13.64
CA GLY A 151 3.30 6.89 -13.33
C GLY A 151 2.92 5.51 -12.81
N MET A 152 3.91 4.66 -12.52
CA MET A 152 3.65 3.34 -11.98
C MET A 152 4.76 2.87 -11.04
N PHE A 153 4.35 2.32 -9.91
CA PHE A 153 5.18 1.43 -9.11
C PHE A 153 5.01 0.00 -9.65
N ALA A 154 6.07 -0.54 -10.22
CA ALA A 154 6.04 -1.82 -10.91
C ALA A 154 5.76 -2.99 -9.96
N ALA A 155 4.95 -3.94 -10.38
CA ALA A 155 4.80 -5.23 -9.71
C ALA A 155 6.01 -6.13 -9.98
N ILE A 156 6.44 -6.89 -8.98
CA ILE A 156 7.50 -7.90 -9.12
C ILE A 156 7.03 -9.25 -8.56
N PRO A 157 7.51 -10.38 -9.12
CA PRO A 157 6.97 -11.70 -8.81
C PRO A 157 7.51 -12.30 -7.50
N LEU A 158 7.60 -11.50 -6.41
CA LEU A 158 7.89 -12.07 -5.08
C LEU A 158 6.83 -13.14 -4.73
N PRO A 159 7.23 -14.23 -4.09
CA PRO A 159 8.49 -14.51 -3.41
C PRO A 159 9.59 -15.17 -4.27
N ASP A 160 9.58 -15.02 -5.61
CA ASP A 160 10.63 -15.47 -6.50
C ASP A 160 11.73 -14.40 -6.61
N PRO A 161 12.91 -14.54 -5.96
CA PRO A 161 13.94 -13.51 -5.99
C PRO A 161 14.56 -13.34 -7.38
N GLU A 162 14.81 -14.43 -8.10
CA GLU A 162 15.43 -14.36 -9.43
C GLU A 162 14.51 -13.71 -10.45
N GLY A 163 13.24 -14.10 -10.47
CA GLY A 163 12.22 -13.46 -11.29
C GLY A 163 12.08 -11.97 -10.96
N SER A 164 12.11 -11.65 -9.67
CA SER A 164 12.02 -10.27 -9.19
C SER A 164 13.22 -9.43 -9.64
N MET A 165 14.44 -9.95 -9.58
CA MET A 165 15.64 -9.25 -10.06
C MET A 165 15.55 -8.92 -11.55
N ARG A 166 15.09 -9.87 -12.37
CA ARG A 166 14.90 -9.64 -13.81
C ARG A 166 13.81 -8.60 -14.08
N GLU A 167 12.70 -8.68 -13.35
CA GLU A 167 11.59 -7.75 -13.54
C GLU A 167 11.92 -6.34 -13.04
N ILE A 168 12.66 -6.19 -11.94
CA ILE A 168 13.19 -4.88 -11.48
C ILE A 168 14.02 -4.21 -12.58
N ALA A 169 14.95 -4.96 -13.18
CA ALA A 169 15.76 -4.43 -14.26
C ALA A 169 14.90 -4.02 -15.46
N TYR A 170 13.96 -4.85 -15.87
CA TYR A 170 13.08 -4.54 -17.00
C TYR A 170 12.19 -3.31 -16.71
N ALA A 171 11.55 -3.27 -15.56
CA ALA A 171 10.65 -2.19 -15.17
C ALA A 171 11.38 -0.84 -15.08
N LEU A 172 12.55 -0.81 -14.43
CA LEU A 172 13.26 0.45 -14.19
C LEU A 172 14.16 0.86 -15.36
N ASP A 173 14.80 -0.11 -16.05
CA ASP A 173 15.79 0.20 -17.09
C ASP A 173 15.17 0.24 -18.49
N THR A 174 14.13 -0.57 -18.78
CA THR A 174 13.49 -0.61 -20.09
C THR A 174 12.19 0.18 -20.12
N LEU A 175 11.25 -0.09 -19.22
CA LEU A 175 9.96 0.57 -19.19
C LEU A 175 10.04 1.98 -18.55
N LYS A 176 11.11 2.29 -17.80
CA LYS A 176 11.33 3.58 -17.11
C LYS A 176 10.20 3.91 -16.12
N LEU A 177 9.67 2.90 -15.43
CA LEU A 177 8.66 3.07 -14.39
C LEU A 177 9.26 3.79 -13.16
N ASP A 178 8.40 4.36 -12.32
CA ASP A 178 8.79 5.32 -11.28
C ASP A 178 9.37 4.70 -10.01
N GLY A 179 9.17 3.41 -9.82
CA GLY A 179 9.62 2.66 -8.66
C GLY A 179 9.04 1.26 -8.64
N ILE A 180 9.08 0.63 -7.48
CA ILE A 180 8.58 -0.74 -7.29
C ILE A 180 7.45 -0.74 -6.26
N GLY A 181 6.34 -1.41 -6.58
CA GLY A 181 5.24 -1.69 -5.67
C GLY A 181 5.43 -3.05 -4.99
N LEU A 182 5.45 -3.06 -3.68
CA LEU A 182 5.53 -4.27 -2.88
C LEU A 182 4.27 -4.42 -2.01
N LEU A 183 3.88 -5.66 -1.76
CA LEU A 183 2.94 -5.96 -0.68
C LEU A 183 3.69 -6.15 0.64
N THR A 184 3.01 -5.95 1.76
CA THR A 184 3.59 -6.10 3.10
C THR A 184 4.15 -7.48 3.39
N SER A 185 3.60 -8.53 2.75
CA SER A 185 4.04 -9.90 2.93
C SER A 185 3.84 -10.75 1.68
N TYR A 186 4.63 -11.81 1.57
CA TYR A 186 4.54 -12.81 0.48
C TYR A 186 4.72 -14.21 1.06
N ALA A 187 3.81 -15.12 0.74
CA ALA A 187 3.82 -16.50 1.25
C ALA A 187 3.98 -16.56 2.78
N GLY A 188 3.26 -15.70 3.51
CA GLY A 188 3.27 -15.64 4.97
C GLY A 188 4.54 -15.02 5.58
N LYS A 189 5.45 -14.43 4.79
CA LYS A 189 6.68 -13.80 5.26
C LYS A 189 6.59 -12.29 5.08
N PRO A 190 6.82 -11.47 6.14
CA PRO A 190 6.88 -10.02 6.02
C PRO A 190 8.13 -9.58 5.28
N LEU A 191 8.13 -8.37 4.71
CA LEU A 191 9.22 -7.85 3.88
C LEU A 191 10.61 -7.84 4.54
N GLY A 192 10.69 -7.74 5.86
CA GLY A 192 11.97 -7.84 6.59
C GLY A 192 12.54 -9.27 6.69
N HIS A 193 11.84 -10.29 6.17
CA HIS A 193 12.33 -11.67 6.20
C HIS A 193 13.55 -11.84 5.28
N SER A 194 14.54 -12.65 5.71
CA SER A 194 15.81 -12.86 5.00
C SER A 194 15.66 -13.40 3.57
N ALA A 195 14.56 -14.09 3.26
CA ALA A 195 14.25 -14.57 1.91
C ALA A 195 14.16 -13.43 0.86
N PHE A 196 13.91 -12.19 1.29
CA PHE A 196 13.78 -11.04 0.39
C PHE A 196 15.02 -10.13 0.40
N ALA A 197 16.06 -10.51 1.15
CA ALA A 197 17.24 -9.68 1.37
C ALA A 197 17.91 -9.26 0.06
N SER A 198 18.14 -10.21 -0.87
CA SER A 198 18.80 -9.94 -2.15
C SER A 198 18.01 -8.95 -3.03
N VAL A 199 16.68 -9.05 -3.02
CA VAL A 199 15.81 -8.13 -3.76
C VAL A 199 15.88 -6.73 -3.16
N LEU A 200 15.85 -6.62 -1.82
CA LEU A 200 15.97 -5.34 -1.13
C LEU A 200 17.38 -4.73 -1.34
N ASP A 201 18.44 -5.54 -1.38
CA ASP A 201 19.79 -5.07 -1.68
C ASP A 201 19.89 -4.48 -3.10
N GLU A 202 19.24 -5.09 -4.09
CA GLU A 202 19.19 -4.57 -5.45
C GLU A 202 18.39 -3.25 -5.52
N LEU A 203 17.25 -3.18 -4.83
CA LEU A 203 16.47 -1.94 -4.74
C LEU A 203 17.26 -0.82 -4.05
N ASN A 204 18.06 -1.16 -3.04
CA ASN A 204 18.97 -0.22 -2.39
C ASN A 204 20.07 0.28 -3.33
N ARG A 205 20.72 -0.64 -4.05
CA ARG A 205 21.74 -0.29 -5.05
C ARG A 205 21.20 0.67 -6.12
N ARG A 206 19.94 0.53 -6.48
CA ARG A 206 19.23 1.40 -7.43
C ARG A 206 18.68 2.68 -6.81
N LYS A 207 18.74 2.83 -5.49
CA LYS A 207 18.12 3.94 -4.74
C LYS A 207 16.64 4.09 -5.09
N ALA A 208 15.96 2.95 -5.24
CA ALA A 208 14.60 2.88 -5.76
C ALA A 208 13.58 3.51 -4.79
N ALA A 209 12.55 4.13 -5.35
CA ALA A 209 11.31 4.37 -4.62
C ALA A 209 10.54 3.05 -4.52
N VAL A 210 10.09 2.72 -3.31
CA VAL A 210 9.40 1.45 -3.02
C VAL A 210 8.10 1.76 -2.29
N PHE A 211 7.00 1.63 -3.00
CA PHE A 211 5.66 1.76 -2.43
C PHE A 211 5.26 0.45 -1.76
N VAL A 212 4.83 0.49 -0.51
CA VAL A 212 4.45 -0.70 0.28
C VAL A 212 2.97 -0.64 0.60
N HIS A 213 2.20 -1.52 -0.04
CA HIS A 213 0.76 -1.66 0.16
C HIS A 213 0.45 -2.88 1.03
N PRO A 214 -0.51 -2.82 1.96
CA PRO A 214 -0.91 -3.98 2.75
C PRO A 214 -1.52 -5.10 1.90
N THR A 215 -1.46 -6.30 2.45
CA THR A 215 -2.20 -7.46 1.98
C THR A 215 -2.88 -8.16 3.15
N MET A 216 -3.76 -9.11 2.86
CA MET A 216 -4.44 -9.85 3.89
C MET A 216 -3.45 -10.63 4.77
N SER A 217 -3.60 -10.50 6.07
CA SER A 217 -2.80 -11.26 7.03
C SER A 217 -3.18 -12.75 6.99
N CYS A 218 -2.17 -13.63 6.97
CA CYS A 218 -2.38 -15.07 7.11
C CYS A 218 -3.02 -15.48 8.46
N CYS A 219 -3.06 -14.57 9.42
CA CYS A 219 -3.51 -14.80 10.81
C CYS A 219 -4.66 -13.87 11.21
N GLY A 220 -5.34 -13.24 10.22
CA GLY A 220 -6.52 -12.44 10.48
C GLY A 220 -7.67 -13.30 11.04
N MET A 221 -8.45 -12.73 11.94
CA MET A 221 -9.69 -13.35 12.43
C MET A 221 -10.89 -12.73 11.72
N GLU A 222 -11.78 -13.59 11.23
CA GLU A 222 -13.03 -13.12 10.66
C GLU A 222 -13.94 -12.53 11.76
N ILE A 223 -14.40 -11.30 11.54
CA ILE A 223 -15.34 -10.62 12.43
C ILE A 223 -16.63 -10.40 11.63
N PRO A 224 -17.77 -11.00 12.05
CA PRO A 224 -19.02 -10.85 11.32
C PRO A 224 -19.39 -9.39 11.07
N GLY A 225 -19.63 -9.05 9.81
CA GLY A 225 -20.03 -7.70 9.38
C GLY A 225 -18.88 -6.68 9.24
N ILE A 226 -17.65 -7.09 9.49
CA ILE A 226 -16.45 -6.24 9.27
C ILE A 226 -15.65 -6.81 8.11
N SER A 227 -15.39 -5.98 7.11
CA SER A 227 -14.48 -6.35 6.02
C SER A 227 -13.06 -6.51 6.58
N PRO A 228 -12.37 -7.64 6.34
CA PRO A 228 -11.04 -7.88 6.90
C PRO A 228 -10.02 -6.76 6.64
N PRO A 229 -9.94 -6.14 5.45
CA PRO A 229 -9.04 -5.01 5.20
C PRO A 229 -9.19 -3.84 6.17
N ALA A 230 -10.38 -3.63 6.74
CA ALA A 230 -10.64 -2.53 7.67
C ALA A 230 -9.74 -2.57 8.92
N ILE A 231 -9.29 -3.76 9.32
CA ILE A 231 -8.40 -3.96 10.47
C ILE A 231 -7.04 -4.50 10.01
N ASP A 232 -7.06 -5.52 9.16
CA ASP A 232 -5.86 -6.28 8.81
C ASP A 232 -4.86 -5.44 8.02
N PHE A 233 -5.28 -4.58 7.11
CA PHE A 233 -4.37 -3.76 6.30
C PHE A 233 -3.52 -2.82 7.16
N SER A 234 -4.14 -2.09 8.08
CA SER A 234 -3.40 -1.22 9.00
C SER A 234 -2.47 -2.00 9.92
N THR A 235 -2.90 -3.18 10.36
CA THR A 235 -2.13 -4.06 11.22
C THR A 235 -0.95 -4.68 10.48
N ASP A 236 -1.13 -5.12 9.24
CA ASP A 236 -0.08 -5.77 8.46
C ASP A 236 0.99 -4.76 8.00
N THR A 237 0.61 -3.55 7.62
CA THR A 237 1.56 -2.45 7.40
C THR A 237 2.42 -2.21 8.65
N THR A 238 1.80 -2.18 9.82
CA THR A 238 2.51 -2.00 11.10
C THR A 238 3.50 -3.13 11.38
N ARG A 239 3.11 -4.39 11.15
CA ARG A 239 3.98 -5.56 11.29
C ARG A 239 5.17 -5.49 10.34
N THR A 240 4.92 -5.09 9.11
CA THR A 240 5.98 -4.98 8.09
C THR A 240 6.98 -3.87 8.40
N ILE A 241 6.54 -2.70 8.85
CA ILE A 241 7.45 -1.64 9.33
C ILE A 241 8.32 -2.16 10.47
N ALA A 242 7.73 -2.81 11.47
CA ALA A 242 8.48 -3.40 12.57
C ALA A 242 9.46 -4.49 12.07
N SER A 243 9.03 -5.35 11.16
CA SER A 243 9.88 -6.40 10.56
C SER A 243 11.09 -5.79 9.83
N LEU A 244 10.91 -4.77 8.99
CA LEU A 244 11.99 -4.09 8.28
C LEU A 244 12.97 -3.41 9.25
N ALA A 245 12.47 -2.81 10.32
CA ALA A 245 13.30 -2.16 11.33
C ALA A 245 14.12 -3.18 12.13
N PHE A 246 13.47 -4.18 12.73
CA PHE A 246 14.14 -5.13 13.63
C PHE A 246 14.94 -6.23 12.91
N SER A 247 14.74 -6.44 11.62
CA SER A 247 15.66 -7.22 10.78
C SER A 247 16.94 -6.48 10.40
N GLY A 248 17.02 -5.17 10.69
CA GLY A 248 18.11 -4.30 10.27
C GLY A 248 18.05 -3.89 8.80
N THR A 249 16.91 -4.12 8.12
CA THR A 249 16.77 -3.77 6.70
C THR A 249 16.90 -2.27 6.46
N PHE A 250 16.32 -1.42 7.32
CA PHE A 250 16.47 0.04 7.19
C PHE A 250 17.93 0.51 7.31
N ALA A 251 18.71 -0.13 8.18
CA ALA A 251 20.13 0.17 8.34
C ALA A 251 20.97 -0.35 7.16
N ARG A 252 20.67 -1.56 6.68
CA ARG A 252 21.36 -2.22 5.56
C ARG A 252 21.04 -1.59 4.21
N CYS A 253 19.81 -1.11 4.05
CA CYS A 253 19.29 -0.56 2.80
C CYS A 253 18.87 0.92 2.95
N PRO A 254 19.80 1.83 3.32
CA PRO A 254 19.48 3.22 3.67
C PRO A 254 19.06 4.07 2.47
N ASP A 255 19.36 3.63 1.24
CA ASP A 255 19.07 4.36 0.01
C ASP A 255 17.69 4.01 -0.58
N ILE A 256 17.01 2.96 -0.10
CA ILE A 256 15.62 2.71 -0.48
C ILE A 256 14.74 3.83 0.09
N ARG A 257 13.90 4.38 -0.76
CA ARG A 257 12.88 5.36 -0.38
C ARG A 257 11.55 4.64 -0.20
N PHE A 258 11.36 4.04 0.99
CA PHE A 258 10.10 3.36 1.30
C PHE A 258 8.97 4.38 1.48
N ILE A 259 7.85 4.11 0.82
CA ILE A 259 6.59 4.86 0.94
C ILE A 259 5.56 3.88 1.51
N PHE A 260 5.21 4.07 2.78
CA PHE A 260 4.21 3.22 3.44
C PHE A 260 2.82 3.81 3.29
N SER A 261 1.90 2.99 2.82
CA SER A 261 0.50 3.40 2.65
C SER A 261 -0.22 3.66 3.98
N HIS A 262 -1.31 4.42 3.90
CA HIS A 262 -2.23 4.68 5.02
C HIS A 262 -1.54 5.23 6.29
N GLY A 263 -0.58 6.15 6.11
CA GLY A 263 0.16 6.74 7.23
C GLY A 263 1.02 5.76 8.02
N GLY A 264 1.35 4.60 7.45
CA GLY A 264 2.08 3.54 8.13
C GLY A 264 1.20 2.66 9.04
N GLY A 265 -0.10 2.59 8.74
CA GLY A 265 -1.07 1.77 9.47
C GLY A 265 -1.29 2.25 10.90
N THR A 266 -1.23 1.34 11.86
CA THR A 266 -1.36 1.69 13.30
C THR A 266 -0.03 2.07 13.96
N MET A 267 1.09 2.03 13.22
CA MET A 267 2.43 2.32 13.78
C MET A 267 2.51 3.68 14.49
N PRO A 268 1.96 4.80 13.98
CA PRO A 268 2.02 6.08 14.67
C PRO A 268 1.41 6.05 16.08
N MET A 269 0.35 5.26 16.27
CA MET A 269 -0.35 5.14 17.56
C MET A 269 0.42 4.28 18.58
N ILE A 270 1.19 3.30 18.12
CA ILE A 270 1.87 2.33 18.99
C ILE A 270 3.40 2.43 18.96
N VAL A 271 3.94 3.47 18.34
CA VAL A 271 5.40 3.62 18.12
C VAL A 271 6.23 3.43 19.39
N GLN A 272 5.80 3.99 20.53
CA GLN A 272 6.53 3.85 21.80
C GLN A 272 6.49 2.42 22.34
N ARG A 273 5.36 1.72 22.15
CA ARG A 273 5.24 0.32 22.56
C ARG A 273 6.17 -0.57 21.73
N VAL A 274 6.29 -0.33 20.43
CA VAL A 274 7.19 -1.07 19.53
C VAL A 274 8.64 -0.69 19.80
N ALA A 275 8.95 0.61 19.95
CA ALA A 275 10.29 1.07 20.32
C ALA A 275 10.79 0.45 21.62
N GLY A 276 9.91 0.26 22.62
CA GLY A 276 10.24 -0.40 23.87
C GLY A 276 10.73 -1.86 23.74
N GLN A 277 10.52 -2.50 22.57
CA GLN A 277 11.02 -3.86 22.32
C GLN A 277 12.55 -3.91 22.13
N THR A 278 13.20 -2.76 21.90
CA THR A 278 14.67 -2.67 21.82
C THR A 278 15.37 -3.23 23.06
N ARG A 279 14.71 -3.20 24.23
CA ARG A 279 15.21 -3.83 25.46
C ARG A 279 15.48 -5.34 25.36
N ASN A 280 14.92 -6.02 24.37
CA ASN A 280 15.08 -7.47 24.15
C ASN A 280 16.36 -7.80 23.36
N PHE A 281 17.12 -6.80 22.90
CA PHE A 281 18.30 -6.95 22.07
C PHE A 281 19.55 -6.51 22.83
N LYS A 282 20.70 -7.09 22.47
CA LYS A 282 22.00 -6.64 23.01
C LYS A 282 22.39 -5.29 22.39
N PRO A 283 23.16 -4.45 23.12
CA PRO A 283 23.59 -3.15 22.59
C PRO A 283 24.31 -3.24 21.23
N GLU A 284 25.16 -4.25 21.03
CA GLU A 284 25.91 -4.45 19.80
C GLU A 284 24.99 -4.81 18.63
N GLU A 285 23.94 -5.58 18.90
CA GLU A 285 22.93 -5.92 17.91
C GLU A 285 22.11 -4.69 17.52
N LEU A 286 21.66 -3.92 18.52
CA LEU A 286 20.94 -2.65 18.28
C LEU A 286 21.78 -1.66 17.48
N ALA A 287 23.07 -1.52 17.78
CA ALA A 287 23.96 -0.65 17.01
C ALA A 287 24.05 -1.05 15.52
N ARG A 288 23.86 -2.34 15.22
CA ARG A 288 23.88 -2.84 13.85
C ARG A 288 22.52 -2.69 13.13
N ILE A 289 21.40 -2.99 13.81
CA ILE A 289 20.08 -3.02 13.19
C ILE A 289 19.31 -1.70 13.26
N LEU A 290 19.56 -0.88 14.28
CA LEU A 290 18.90 0.39 14.56
C LEU A 290 19.90 1.43 15.05
N PRO A 291 20.94 1.77 14.29
CA PRO A 291 22.05 2.63 14.72
C PRO A 291 21.61 4.01 15.24
N ASN A 292 20.51 4.54 14.68
CA ASN A 292 19.95 5.83 15.05
C ASN A 292 18.72 5.71 15.97
N GLY A 293 18.34 4.48 16.34
CA GLY A 293 17.13 4.17 17.09
C GLY A 293 15.87 4.04 16.23
N PHE A 294 14.91 3.27 16.74
CA PHE A 294 13.69 2.89 16.00
C PHE A 294 12.90 4.10 15.44
N THR A 295 12.64 5.10 16.28
CA THR A 295 11.86 6.27 15.85
C THR A 295 12.58 7.10 14.79
N ALA A 296 13.91 7.19 14.84
CA ALA A 296 14.69 7.90 13.84
C ALA A 296 14.62 7.20 12.48
N GLU A 297 14.66 5.86 12.46
CA GLU A 297 14.50 5.09 11.22
C GLU A 297 13.11 5.30 10.60
N LEU A 298 12.05 5.37 11.40
CA LEU A 298 10.71 5.66 10.88
C LEU A 298 10.61 7.07 10.27
N LYS A 299 11.23 8.06 10.91
CA LYS A 299 11.23 9.46 10.43
C LYS A 299 11.93 9.64 9.09
N ARG A 300 12.75 8.72 8.67
CA ARG A 300 13.43 8.74 7.36
C ARG A 300 12.56 8.20 6.22
N GLN A 301 11.51 7.45 6.53
CA GLN A 301 10.62 6.85 5.55
C GLN A 301 9.54 7.85 5.10
N TYR A 302 8.91 7.55 3.98
CA TYR A 302 7.80 8.32 3.45
C TYR A 302 6.47 7.61 3.73
N TYR A 303 5.40 8.38 3.78
CA TYR A 303 4.05 7.88 4.08
C TYR A 303 3.03 8.63 3.24
N ASP A 304 2.06 7.92 2.66
CA ASP A 304 0.90 8.60 2.13
C ASP A 304 -0.17 8.83 3.21
N ILE A 305 -1.11 9.71 2.91
CA ILE A 305 -2.19 10.06 3.83
C ILE A 305 -3.54 9.44 3.46
N ALA A 306 -3.56 8.49 2.52
CA ALA A 306 -4.79 7.80 2.14
C ALA A 306 -5.52 7.26 3.38
N SER A 307 -6.81 7.40 3.41
CA SER A 307 -7.73 7.05 4.52
C SER A 307 -7.38 7.65 5.89
N VAL A 308 -6.08 7.78 6.26
CA VAL A 308 -5.69 8.34 7.56
C VAL A 308 -6.05 9.82 7.70
N ALA A 309 -6.03 10.57 6.59
CA ALA A 309 -6.46 11.97 6.58
C ALA A 309 -7.94 12.15 6.94
N LEU A 310 -8.78 11.12 6.74
CA LEU A 310 -10.19 11.13 7.12
C LEU A 310 -10.39 10.96 8.65
N ASN A 311 -9.33 10.62 9.38
CA ASN A 311 -9.35 10.48 10.83
C ASN A 311 -8.43 11.53 11.47
N PRO A 312 -8.98 12.59 12.08
CA PRO A 312 -8.18 13.65 12.71
C PRO A 312 -7.18 13.15 13.75
N GLY A 313 -7.56 12.16 14.56
CA GLY A 313 -6.65 11.54 15.54
C GLY A 313 -5.51 10.75 14.90
N GLY A 314 -5.81 10.01 13.84
CA GLY A 314 -4.81 9.28 13.06
C GLY A 314 -3.82 10.22 12.38
N MET A 315 -4.32 11.25 11.70
CA MET A 315 -3.48 12.24 11.03
C MET A 315 -2.61 13.01 12.03
N ALA A 316 -3.14 13.38 13.20
CA ALA A 316 -2.37 14.04 14.25
C ALA A 316 -1.23 13.13 14.77
N ALA A 317 -1.47 11.82 14.88
CA ALA A 317 -0.43 10.87 15.29
C ALA A 317 0.68 10.75 14.22
N VAL A 318 0.32 10.72 12.94
CA VAL A 318 1.28 10.72 11.82
C VAL A 318 2.12 12.00 11.84
N LEU A 319 1.49 13.17 11.94
CA LEU A 319 2.19 14.46 11.99
C LEU A 319 3.14 14.61 13.19
N LYS A 320 2.86 13.91 14.30
CA LYS A 320 3.78 13.86 15.45
C LYS A 320 4.93 12.87 15.26
N LEU A 321 4.72 11.82 14.46
CA LEU A 321 5.74 10.80 14.23
C LEU A 321 6.75 11.27 13.19
N VAL A 322 6.30 11.83 12.06
CA VAL A 322 7.15 12.13 10.91
C VAL A 322 7.02 13.60 10.49
N PRO A 323 8.09 14.20 9.96
CA PRO A 323 8.02 15.56 9.43
C PRO A 323 7.12 15.63 8.20
N VAL A 324 6.49 16.77 7.96
CA VAL A 324 5.63 17.02 6.80
C VAL A 324 6.33 16.70 5.48
N SER A 325 7.65 16.91 5.40
CA SER A 325 8.47 16.60 4.21
C SER A 325 8.47 15.12 3.80
N GLN A 326 8.01 14.23 4.65
CA GLN A 326 7.90 12.79 4.41
C GLN A 326 6.47 12.33 4.10
N LEU A 327 5.52 13.27 4.01
CA LEU A 327 4.11 12.96 3.74
C LEU A 327 3.77 13.24 2.28
N PHE A 328 3.01 12.32 1.69
CA PHE A 328 2.48 12.44 0.34
C PHE A 328 0.96 12.39 0.33
N TYR A 329 0.35 13.07 -0.60
CA TYR A 329 -1.04 12.84 -0.92
C TYR A 329 -1.22 11.46 -1.55
N GLY A 330 -2.24 10.73 -1.12
CA GLY A 330 -2.67 9.45 -1.66
C GLY A 330 -4.18 9.33 -1.51
N SER A 331 -4.87 8.82 -2.52
CA SER A 331 -6.33 8.68 -2.53
C SER A 331 -6.83 7.30 -2.17
N ASP A 332 -6.06 6.26 -2.45
CA ASP A 332 -6.47 4.86 -2.43
C ASP A 332 -7.61 4.55 -3.43
N ALA A 333 -7.68 5.31 -4.53
CA ALA A 333 -8.70 5.05 -5.56
C ALA A 333 -8.45 3.71 -6.27
N PRO A 334 -9.49 2.90 -6.55
CA PRO A 334 -10.93 3.19 -6.46
C PRO A 334 -11.58 2.87 -5.09
N PHE A 335 -10.84 2.43 -4.06
CA PHE A 335 -11.37 2.10 -2.74
C PHE A 335 -11.70 3.39 -1.95
N GLY A 336 -10.80 4.38 -1.99
CA GLY A 336 -11.03 5.73 -1.52
C GLY A 336 -11.48 6.67 -2.65
N THR A 337 -11.94 7.87 -2.28
CA THR A 337 -12.25 8.92 -3.24
C THR A 337 -11.21 10.02 -3.19
N THR A 338 -10.69 10.40 -4.34
CA THR A 338 -9.71 11.48 -4.46
C THR A 338 -10.18 12.77 -3.80
N THR A 339 -11.45 13.14 -3.99
CA THR A 339 -12.04 14.37 -3.41
C THR A 339 -12.16 14.32 -1.88
N ALA A 340 -12.47 13.15 -1.29
CA ALA A 340 -12.64 13.03 0.16
C ALA A 340 -11.30 13.26 0.90
N VAL A 341 -10.22 12.64 0.45
CA VAL A 341 -8.89 12.83 1.06
C VAL A 341 -8.38 14.25 0.86
N ALA A 342 -8.61 14.83 -0.33
CA ALA A 342 -8.25 16.22 -0.62
C ALA A 342 -8.99 17.21 0.29
N GLY A 343 -10.30 17.00 0.46
CA GLY A 343 -11.12 17.81 1.35
C GLY A 343 -10.74 17.66 2.83
N ALA A 344 -10.48 16.44 3.29
CA ALA A 344 -10.02 16.17 4.65
C ALA A 344 -8.68 16.85 4.94
N LEU A 345 -7.70 16.77 4.03
CA LEU A 345 -6.43 17.47 4.17
C LEU A 345 -6.61 19.00 4.25
N ALA A 346 -7.51 19.55 3.44
CA ALA A 346 -7.79 20.99 3.45
C ALA A 346 -8.44 21.45 4.77
N ALA A 347 -9.16 20.56 5.47
CA ALA A 347 -9.78 20.84 6.75
C ALA A 347 -8.80 20.81 7.94
N PHE A 348 -7.58 20.32 7.75
CA PHE A 348 -6.54 20.40 8.77
C PHE A 348 -5.97 21.83 8.82
N GLU A 349 -5.85 22.38 10.01
CA GLU A 349 -5.25 23.69 10.27
C GLU A 349 -3.72 23.64 10.17
N LEU A 350 -3.22 23.20 9.00
CA LEU A 350 -1.79 23.21 8.69
C LEU A 350 -1.43 24.52 7.96
N PRO A 351 -0.17 24.99 8.09
CA PRO A 351 0.33 26.08 7.27
C PRO A 351 0.11 25.79 5.77
N PRO A 352 -0.29 26.77 4.95
CA PRO A 352 -0.52 26.56 3.51
C PRO A 352 0.68 25.92 2.77
N ALA A 353 1.91 26.24 3.22
CA ALA A 353 3.13 25.63 2.68
C ALA A 353 3.20 24.12 2.96
N ASP A 354 2.75 23.68 4.13
CA ASP A 354 2.74 22.26 4.51
C ASP A 354 1.66 21.49 3.73
N ILE A 355 0.48 22.08 3.56
CA ILE A 355 -0.58 21.49 2.72
C ILE A 355 -0.08 21.33 1.28
N ARG A 356 0.56 22.36 0.70
CA ARG A 356 1.14 22.28 -0.65
C ARG A 356 2.26 21.25 -0.73
N ALA A 357 3.10 21.16 0.32
CA ALA A 357 4.16 20.16 0.38
C ALA A 357 3.60 18.73 0.33
N ILE A 358 2.56 18.42 1.12
CA ILE A 358 1.90 17.10 1.12
C ILE A 358 1.21 16.84 -0.21
N ARG A 359 0.49 17.83 -0.75
CA ARG A 359 -0.25 17.68 -2.02
C ARG A 359 0.66 17.42 -3.22
N ARG A 360 1.87 18.04 -3.24
CA ARG A 360 2.67 18.09 -4.48
C ARG A 360 4.17 18.09 -4.26
N ASP A 361 4.70 19.07 -3.50
CA ASP A 361 6.10 19.41 -3.56
C ASP A 361 7.00 18.28 -3.04
N ASN A 362 6.53 17.50 -2.08
CA ASN A 362 7.23 16.32 -1.57
C ASN A 362 7.33 15.23 -2.65
N ALA A 363 6.22 14.95 -3.35
CA ALA A 363 6.23 13.97 -4.45
C ALA A 363 7.13 14.42 -5.61
N LEU A 364 7.14 15.71 -5.96
CA LEU A 364 8.02 16.26 -6.99
C LEU A 364 9.50 16.09 -6.68
N ARG A 365 9.90 16.14 -5.40
CA ARG A 365 11.31 15.87 -5.03
C ARG A 365 11.73 14.44 -5.32
N LEU A 366 10.80 13.52 -5.22
CA LEU A 366 11.06 12.10 -5.46
C LEU A 366 10.82 11.69 -6.92
N PHE A 367 9.85 12.34 -7.57
CA PHE A 367 9.40 12.06 -8.93
C PHE A 367 9.39 13.34 -9.79
N PRO A 368 10.59 13.93 -10.08
CA PRO A 368 10.70 15.25 -10.71
C PRO A 368 10.13 15.33 -12.14
N ARG A 369 9.91 14.19 -12.81
CA ARG A 369 9.34 14.16 -14.16
C ARG A 369 7.89 14.68 -14.23
N PHE A 370 7.19 14.76 -13.10
CA PHE A 370 5.84 15.31 -13.01
C PHE A 370 5.81 16.84 -12.82
N ALA A 371 6.95 17.50 -12.75
CA ALA A 371 7.02 18.95 -12.67
C ALA A 371 6.68 19.65 -14.00
N ALA A 372 6.85 18.94 -15.13
CA ALA A 372 6.67 19.45 -16.49
C ALA A 372 5.20 19.52 -16.91
#